data_3e59c4268b3a127bff2e6c0b78c9c2c4
#
_entry.id   3e59c4268b3a127bff2e6c0b78c9c2c4
#
_cell.length_a   1.000
_cell.length_b   1.000
_cell.length_c   1.000
_cell.angle_alpha   90.00
_cell.angle_beta   90.00
_cell.angle_gamma   90.00
#
_symmetry.space_group_name_H-M   'P 1'
#
loop_
_entity.id
_entity.type
_entity.pdbx_description
1 polymer ?
#
loop_
_entity_poly.entity_id
_entity_poly.type
_entity_poly.pdbx_seq_one_letter_code
_entity_poly.pdbx_strand_id
1 'polypeptide(L)'
;MGSKILNFLFSTQLMLVLLILFPIAMGIGTFLESWYSTDAARIWVYNAWWFEALMLLLMVNFMGNIKKYNLLSREKLSVLILHLSFIFILLGAFVTRYIGDEGVMPIRENNISNSYLSEKTYLTVLIDGENEGLTERKTLKSQLLLSEHVNNNFTINENFYDKNFSISFDNFRENVTEGLSLIHISEPTRPY
;
A
#
# COMPACT_ATOMS: atom_id res chain seq x y z
N MET A 1 14.63 29.97 17.93
CA MET A 1 13.51 29.50 17.12
C MET A 1 13.20 28.02 17.40
N GLY A 2 14.20 27.15 17.54
CA GLY A 2 14.03 25.70 17.78
C GLY A 2 13.26 25.35 19.06
N SER A 3 13.44 26.04 20.16
CA SER A 3 12.74 25.72 21.43
C SER A 3 11.23 25.95 21.38
N LYS A 4 10.76 26.92 20.62
CA LYS A 4 9.31 27.17 20.45
C LYS A 4 8.64 26.07 19.62
N ILE A 5 9.32 25.62 18.57
CA ILE A 5 8.85 24.53 17.70
C ILE A 5 8.78 23.22 18.49
N LEU A 6 9.82 22.87 19.23
CA LEU A 6 9.83 21.66 20.07
C LEU A 6 8.74 21.71 21.17
N ASN A 7 8.54 22.88 21.79
CA ASN A 7 7.47 23.04 22.78
C ASN A 7 6.07 22.86 22.19
N PHE A 8 5.87 23.30 20.94
CA PHE A 8 4.62 23.06 20.21
C PHE A 8 4.46 21.59 19.84
N LEU A 9 5.50 20.97 19.24
CA LEU A 9 5.48 19.56 18.86
C LEU A 9 5.20 18.62 20.05
N PHE A 10 5.72 18.95 21.24
CA PHE A 10 5.53 18.16 22.46
C PHE A 10 4.44 18.74 23.36
N SER A 11 3.42 19.38 22.77
CA SER A 11 2.29 19.90 23.51
C SER A 11 1.18 18.87 23.61
N THR A 12 0.52 18.85 24.79
CA THR A 12 -0.66 18.01 25.03
C THR A 12 -1.83 18.44 24.16
N GLN A 13 -1.92 19.72 23.81
CA GLN A 13 -2.93 20.25 22.92
C GLN A 13 -2.79 19.66 21.51
N LEU A 14 -1.55 19.63 20.96
CA LEU A 14 -1.29 19.01 19.67
C LEU A 14 -1.60 17.50 19.73
N MET A 15 -1.23 16.81 20.81
CA MET A 15 -1.53 15.40 21.02
C MET A 15 -3.05 15.13 20.92
N LEU A 16 -3.84 15.96 21.60
CA LEU A 16 -5.30 15.81 21.59
C LEU A 16 -5.88 16.01 20.19
N VAL A 17 -5.41 17.04 19.48
CA VAL A 17 -5.85 17.29 18.10
C VAL A 17 -5.48 16.11 17.18
N LEU A 18 -4.27 15.59 17.26
CA LEU A 18 -3.82 14.46 16.44
C LEU A 18 -4.58 13.18 16.79
N LEU A 19 -4.88 12.94 18.08
CA LEU A 19 -5.68 11.81 18.54
C LEU A 19 -7.13 11.86 18.05
N ILE A 20 -7.68 13.04 17.80
CA ILE A 20 -9.02 13.20 17.22
C ILE A 20 -8.95 13.05 15.68
N LEU A 21 -7.96 13.64 15.05
CA LEU A 21 -7.80 13.58 13.59
C LEU A 21 -7.53 12.15 13.09
N PHE A 22 -6.78 11.37 13.87
CA PHE A 22 -6.44 10.00 13.47
C PHE A 22 -7.68 9.10 13.30
N PRO A 23 -8.58 8.91 14.30
CA PRO A 23 -9.77 8.12 14.11
C PRO A 23 -10.76 8.73 13.10
N ILE A 24 -10.81 10.07 12.94
CA ILE A 24 -11.60 10.69 11.87
C ILE A 24 -11.08 10.26 10.50
N ALA A 25 -9.76 10.30 10.29
CA ALA A 25 -9.15 9.84 9.05
C ALA A 25 -9.43 8.35 8.78
N MET A 26 -9.33 7.50 9.81
CA MET A 26 -9.70 6.07 9.73
C MET A 26 -11.18 5.89 9.36
N GLY A 27 -12.08 6.65 9.99
CA GLY A 27 -13.51 6.65 9.69
C GLY A 27 -13.79 7.04 8.23
N ILE A 28 -13.16 8.11 7.74
CA ILE A 28 -13.27 8.52 6.33
C ILE A 28 -12.80 7.37 5.43
N GLY A 29 -11.67 6.72 5.73
CA GLY A 29 -11.19 5.56 4.99
C GLY A 29 -12.21 4.43 4.92
N THR A 30 -12.84 4.08 6.05
CA THR A 30 -13.89 3.06 6.11
C THR A 30 -15.13 3.42 5.28
N PHE A 31 -15.57 4.68 5.27
CA PHE A 31 -16.67 5.11 4.42
C PHE A 31 -16.30 5.07 2.93
N LEU A 32 -15.11 5.50 2.58
CA LEU A 32 -14.61 5.43 1.19
C LEU A 32 -14.52 3.99 0.70
N GLU A 33 -14.09 3.07 1.54
CA GLU A 33 -14.07 1.64 1.25
C GLU A 33 -15.47 1.10 0.97
N SER A 34 -16.45 1.49 1.79
CA SER A 34 -17.84 1.08 1.63
C SER A 34 -18.52 1.66 0.38
N TRP A 35 -18.18 2.89 -0.01
CA TRP A 35 -18.83 3.58 -1.13
C TRP A 35 -18.17 3.33 -2.48
N TYR A 36 -16.87 3.07 -2.48
CA TYR A 36 -16.08 2.91 -3.70
C TYR A 36 -15.41 1.53 -3.75
N SER A 37 -14.23 1.41 -3.14
CA SER A 37 -13.48 0.14 -3.06
C SER A 37 -12.38 0.23 -2.01
N THR A 38 -11.86 -0.93 -1.60
CA THR A 38 -10.69 -1.01 -0.70
C THR A 38 -9.47 -0.30 -1.31
N ASP A 39 -9.25 -0.44 -2.62
CA ASP A 39 -8.13 0.20 -3.30
C ASP A 39 -8.27 1.73 -3.35
N ALA A 40 -9.49 2.25 -3.54
CA ALA A 40 -9.74 3.70 -3.46
C ALA A 40 -9.43 4.24 -2.05
N ALA A 41 -9.87 3.57 -0.99
CA ALA A 41 -9.58 3.95 0.39
C ALA A 41 -8.06 3.90 0.68
N ARG A 42 -7.37 2.88 0.17
CA ARG A 42 -5.90 2.77 0.27
C ARG A 42 -5.21 3.96 -0.40
N ILE A 43 -5.61 4.33 -1.61
CA ILE A 43 -4.98 5.43 -2.36
C ILE A 43 -5.23 6.78 -1.68
N TRP A 44 -6.48 7.08 -1.31
CA TRP A 44 -6.84 8.40 -0.83
C TRP A 44 -6.51 8.65 0.63
N VAL A 45 -6.50 7.60 1.46
CA VAL A 45 -6.31 7.72 2.90
C VAL A 45 -5.11 6.92 3.37
N TYR A 46 -5.19 5.60 3.36
CA TYR A 46 -4.22 4.76 4.07
C TYR A 46 -2.80 4.84 3.53
N ASN A 47 -2.61 4.98 2.21
CA ASN A 47 -1.31 5.15 1.55
C ASN A 47 -0.98 6.61 1.23
N ALA A 48 -1.85 7.56 1.61
CA ALA A 48 -1.62 8.96 1.35
C ALA A 48 -0.51 9.53 2.26
N TRP A 49 0.32 10.41 1.70
CA TRP A 49 1.43 11.03 2.41
C TRP A 49 0.99 11.84 3.65
N TRP A 50 -0.21 12.45 3.60
CA TRP A 50 -0.75 13.23 4.71
C TRP A 50 -1.12 12.35 5.93
N PHE A 51 -1.61 11.12 5.69
CA PHE A 51 -1.92 10.16 6.73
C PHE A 51 -0.63 9.63 7.39
N GLU A 52 0.38 9.40 6.57
CA GLU A 52 1.73 9.05 7.04
C GLU A 52 2.36 10.15 7.89
N ALA A 53 2.26 11.42 7.44
CA ALA A 53 2.72 12.56 8.21
C ALA A 53 1.98 12.68 9.55
N LEU A 54 0.66 12.40 9.58
CA LEU A 54 -0.14 12.40 10.80
C LEU A 54 0.34 11.32 11.79
N MET A 55 0.58 10.10 11.32
CA MET A 55 1.12 9.01 12.15
C MET A 55 2.51 9.35 12.71
N LEU A 56 3.37 9.91 11.86
CA LEU A 56 4.72 10.32 12.25
C LEU A 56 4.67 11.44 13.31
N LEU A 57 3.85 12.46 13.11
CA LEU A 57 3.66 13.54 14.08
C LEU A 57 3.14 13.03 15.41
N LEU A 58 2.22 12.08 15.39
CA LEU A 58 1.66 11.45 16.58
C LEU A 58 2.76 10.68 17.34
N MET A 59 3.56 9.90 16.63
CA MET A 59 4.69 9.16 17.21
C MET A 59 5.72 10.10 17.85
N VAL A 60 6.13 11.14 17.14
CA VAL A 60 7.08 12.15 17.64
C VAL A 60 6.52 12.88 18.87
N ASN A 61 5.22 13.21 18.84
CA ASN A 61 4.57 13.85 19.97
C ASN A 61 4.53 12.93 21.21
N PHE A 62 4.17 11.65 21.07
CA PHE A 62 4.19 10.70 22.18
C PHE A 62 5.59 10.53 22.77
N MET A 63 6.61 10.36 21.93
CA MET A 63 8.00 10.25 22.37
C MET A 63 8.47 11.51 23.11
N GLY A 64 8.14 12.68 22.57
CA GLY A 64 8.48 13.96 23.18
C GLY A 64 7.80 14.19 24.53
N ASN A 65 6.55 13.78 24.66
CA ASN A 65 5.80 13.89 25.92
C ASN A 65 6.33 12.98 27.01
N ILE A 66 6.84 11.78 26.69
CA ILE A 66 7.51 10.90 27.66
C ILE A 66 8.66 11.65 28.34
N LYS A 67 9.49 12.32 27.54
CA LYS A 67 10.63 13.09 28.06
C LYS A 67 10.18 14.37 28.78
N LYS A 68 9.31 15.16 28.17
CA LYS A 68 8.85 16.46 28.68
C LYS A 68 8.18 16.36 30.04
N TYR A 69 7.35 15.35 30.25
CA TYR A 69 6.59 15.17 31.49
C TYR A 69 7.23 14.19 32.46
N ASN A 70 8.48 13.75 32.17
CA ASN A 70 9.22 12.77 32.97
C ASN A 70 8.37 11.56 33.34
N LEU A 71 7.80 10.91 32.32
CA LEU A 71 6.88 9.76 32.51
C LEU A 71 7.62 8.50 32.96
N LEU A 72 8.95 8.46 32.91
CA LEU A 72 9.78 7.34 33.37
C LEU A 72 9.80 7.19 34.92
N SER A 73 9.19 8.14 35.64
CA SER A 73 9.08 8.02 37.10
C SER A 73 8.08 6.91 37.50
N ARG A 74 8.36 6.23 38.62
CA ARG A 74 7.51 5.12 39.10
C ARG A 74 6.07 5.53 39.37
N GLU A 75 5.85 6.77 39.77
CA GLU A 75 4.51 7.33 40.05
C GLU A 75 3.65 7.49 38.78
N LYS A 76 4.28 7.60 37.61
CA LYS A 76 3.63 7.84 36.32
C LYS A 76 3.64 6.63 35.39
N LEU A 77 3.92 5.45 35.91
CA LEU A 77 4.08 4.21 35.14
C LEU A 77 2.86 3.90 34.27
N SER A 78 1.66 4.11 34.78
CA SER A 78 0.40 3.87 34.02
C SER A 78 0.32 4.75 32.77
N VAL A 79 0.69 6.03 32.89
CA VAL A 79 0.70 6.95 31.77
C VAL A 79 1.82 6.63 30.79
N LEU A 80 2.98 6.18 31.27
CA LEU A 80 4.09 5.71 30.43
C LEU A 80 3.66 4.50 29.59
N ILE A 81 3.01 3.49 30.22
CA ILE A 81 2.53 2.30 29.51
C ILE A 81 1.56 2.68 28.40
N LEU A 82 0.65 3.61 28.67
CA LEU A 82 -0.29 4.10 27.66
C LEU A 82 0.45 4.75 26.47
N HIS A 83 1.43 5.61 26.71
CA HIS A 83 2.21 6.24 25.64
C HIS A 83 3.01 5.19 24.83
N LEU A 84 3.63 4.23 25.50
CA LEU A 84 4.36 3.15 24.85
C LEU A 84 3.43 2.28 24.01
N SER A 85 2.21 1.98 24.50
CA SER A 85 1.24 1.18 23.76
C SER A 85 0.87 1.85 22.42
N PHE A 86 0.62 3.17 22.42
CA PHE A 86 0.36 3.90 21.18
C PHE A 86 1.58 3.90 20.24
N ILE A 87 2.78 4.08 20.78
CA ILE A 87 4.01 4.01 19.98
C ILE A 87 4.15 2.62 19.33
N PHE A 88 3.91 1.54 20.08
CA PHE A 88 3.97 0.18 19.53
C PHE A 88 2.89 -0.08 18.47
N ILE A 89 1.68 0.44 18.65
CA ILE A 89 0.61 0.36 17.64
C ILE A 89 1.03 1.07 16.34
N LEU A 90 1.59 2.28 16.44
CA LEU A 90 2.06 3.04 15.29
C LEU A 90 3.25 2.36 14.59
N LEU A 91 4.17 1.77 15.37
CA LEU A 91 5.28 0.97 14.82
C LEU A 91 4.75 -0.28 14.12
N GLY A 92 3.77 -0.97 14.70
CA GLY A 92 3.11 -2.12 14.08
C GLY A 92 2.46 -1.74 12.75
N ALA A 93 1.72 -0.63 12.72
CA ALA A 93 1.13 -0.12 11.49
C ALA A 93 2.19 0.20 10.42
N PHE A 94 3.33 0.75 10.81
CA PHE A 94 4.46 0.98 9.90
C PHE A 94 5.02 -0.34 9.34
N VAL A 95 5.23 -1.35 10.19
CA VAL A 95 5.73 -2.67 9.77
C VAL A 95 4.75 -3.32 8.79
N THR A 96 3.46 -3.34 9.11
CA THR A 96 2.43 -3.89 8.22
C THR A 96 2.40 -3.19 6.87
N ARG A 97 2.52 -1.86 6.87
CA ARG A 97 2.47 -1.07 5.63
C ARG A 97 3.66 -1.29 4.71
N TYR A 98 4.89 -1.37 5.25
CA TYR A 98 6.12 -1.38 4.44
C TYR A 98 6.78 -2.76 4.31
N ILE A 99 6.55 -3.63 5.26
CA ILE A 99 7.24 -4.93 5.34
C ILE A 99 6.23 -6.08 5.21
N GLY A 100 4.99 -5.88 5.66
CA GLY A 100 3.96 -6.91 5.67
C GLY A 100 3.52 -7.32 4.28
N ASP A 101 3.35 -8.63 4.09
CA ASP A 101 2.63 -9.22 2.97
C ASP A 101 1.35 -9.88 3.48
N GLU A 102 0.23 -9.47 2.91
CA GLU A 102 -1.10 -9.95 3.26
C GLU A 102 -1.70 -10.75 2.11
N GLY A 103 -2.48 -11.77 2.45
CA GLY A 103 -3.14 -12.58 1.45
C GLY A 103 -4.05 -13.64 2.07
N VAL A 104 -4.82 -14.30 1.23
CA VAL A 104 -5.76 -15.35 1.59
C VAL A 104 -5.25 -16.70 1.13
N MET A 105 -5.23 -17.67 2.04
CA MET A 105 -4.87 -19.05 1.73
C MET A 105 -6.13 -19.93 1.81
N PRO A 106 -6.82 -20.18 0.69
CA PRO A 106 -7.98 -21.06 0.66
C PRO A 106 -7.53 -22.52 0.74
N ILE A 107 -7.83 -23.21 1.84
CA ILE A 107 -7.54 -24.62 2.02
C ILE A 107 -8.85 -25.38 2.05
N ARG A 108 -9.04 -26.33 1.13
CA ARG A 108 -10.20 -27.23 1.13
C ARG A 108 -10.00 -28.34 2.17
N GLU A 109 -11.10 -28.88 2.68
CA GLU A 109 -11.03 -30.01 3.60
C GLU A 109 -10.20 -31.16 3.03
N ASN A 110 -9.35 -31.74 3.87
CA ASN A 110 -8.42 -32.83 3.54
C ASN A 110 -7.33 -32.49 2.52
N ASN A 111 -7.12 -31.21 2.20
CA ASN A 111 -6.04 -30.74 1.32
C ASN A 111 -5.00 -29.93 2.08
N ILE A 112 -3.81 -29.82 1.48
CA ILE A 112 -2.69 -29.01 1.97
C ILE A 112 -2.41 -27.94 0.90
N SER A 113 -2.15 -26.70 1.32
CA SER A 113 -1.69 -25.64 0.44
C SER A 113 -0.37 -25.07 0.96
N ASN A 114 0.54 -24.77 0.04
CA ASN A 114 1.81 -24.08 0.31
C ASN A 114 1.88 -22.73 -0.39
N SER A 115 0.77 -22.25 -0.92
CA SER A 115 0.66 -20.98 -1.64
C SER A 115 -0.53 -20.18 -1.14
N TYR A 116 -0.43 -18.88 -1.19
CA TYR A 116 -1.50 -17.96 -0.85
C TYR A 116 -1.73 -16.95 -1.98
N LEU A 117 -2.95 -16.43 -2.05
CA LEU A 117 -3.32 -15.35 -2.97
C LEU A 117 -2.99 -14.02 -2.30
N SER A 118 -2.04 -13.29 -2.85
CA SER A 118 -1.69 -11.97 -2.35
C SER A 118 -2.82 -10.98 -2.59
N GLU A 119 -3.10 -10.10 -1.62
CA GLU A 119 -4.00 -8.96 -1.81
C GLU A 119 -3.42 -7.88 -2.73
N LYS A 120 -2.09 -7.89 -2.92
CA LYS A 120 -1.42 -6.94 -3.80
C LYS A 120 -1.59 -7.35 -5.25
N THR A 121 -2.09 -6.45 -6.09
CA THR A 121 -2.19 -6.65 -7.54
C THR A 121 -0.83 -6.38 -8.19
N TYR A 122 -0.39 -7.28 -9.06
CA TYR A 122 0.87 -7.14 -9.78
C TYR A 122 0.65 -7.19 -11.29
N LEU A 123 1.27 -6.25 -12.00
CA LEU A 123 1.48 -6.35 -13.43
C LEU A 123 2.76 -7.14 -13.67
N THR A 124 2.63 -8.28 -14.34
CA THR A 124 3.78 -9.06 -14.78
C THR A 124 3.92 -8.93 -16.29
N VAL A 125 5.01 -8.34 -16.74
CA VAL A 125 5.34 -8.18 -18.14
C VAL A 125 6.44 -9.16 -18.49
N LEU A 126 6.20 -9.98 -19.49
CA LEU A 126 7.17 -10.93 -20.04
C LEU A 126 7.65 -10.40 -21.39
N ILE A 127 8.94 -10.21 -21.51
CA ILE A 127 9.59 -9.74 -22.74
C ILE A 127 10.49 -10.85 -23.22
N ASP A 128 10.16 -11.39 -24.39
CA ASP A 128 10.96 -12.40 -25.04
C ASP A 128 11.81 -11.74 -26.12
N GLY A 129 13.11 -11.99 -26.10
CA GLY A 129 14.07 -11.55 -27.10
C GLY A 129 14.92 -12.70 -27.58
N GLU A 130 15.38 -12.60 -28.81
CA GLU A 130 16.33 -13.55 -29.40
C GLU A 130 17.66 -12.86 -29.60
N ASN A 131 18.73 -13.43 -29.04
CA ASN A 131 20.07 -12.98 -29.21
C ASN A 131 20.99 -14.18 -29.54
N GLU A 132 21.71 -14.11 -30.66
CA GLU A 132 22.63 -15.16 -31.09
C GLU A 132 22.01 -16.58 -31.17
N GLY A 133 20.69 -16.67 -31.47
CA GLY A 133 19.96 -17.94 -31.55
C GLY A 133 19.51 -18.49 -30.19
N LEU A 134 19.70 -17.74 -29.11
CA LEU A 134 19.19 -18.05 -27.77
C LEU A 134 17.99 -17.16 -27.45
N THR A 135 16.90 -17.79 -27.01
CA THR A 135 15.72 -17.04 -26.50
C THR A 135 15.97 -16.65 -25.06
N GLU A 136 15.97 -15.38 -24.80
CA GLU A 136 16.08 -14.83 -23.44
C GLU A 136 14.76 -14.19 -23.03
N ARG A 137 14.34 -14.44 -21.80
CA ARG A 137 13.11 -13.87 -21.23
C ARG A 137 13.44 -12.95 -20.06
N LYS A 138 13.04 -11.67 -20.18
CA LYS A 138 13.03 -10.72 -19.07
C LYS A 138 11.64 -10.65 -18.46
N THR A 139 11.54 -10.87 -17.16
CA THR A 139 10.29 -10.74 -16.41
C THR A 139 10.33 -9.47 -15.58
N LEU A 140 9.40 -8.58 -15.82
CA LEU A 140 9.18 -7.37 -15.01
C LEU A 140 7.96 -7.58 -14.16
N LYS A 141 8.09 -7.33 -12.87
CA LYS A 141 6.97 -7.40 -11.93
C LYS A 141 6.84 -6.07 -11.22
N SER A 142 5.73 -5.38 -11.42
CA SER A 142 5.42 -4.10 -10.78
C SER A 142 4.13 -4.23 -9.98
N GLN A 143 4.17 -3.80 -8.73
CA GLN A 143 2.96 -3.72 -7.91
C GLN A 143 2.15 -2.51 -8.38
N LEU A 144 0.87 -2.72 -8.65
CA LEU A 144 -0.07 -1.69 -9.03
C LEU A 144 -1.17 -1.56 -7.99
N LEU A 145 -1.56 -0.34 -7.73
CA LEU A 145 -2.74 -0.02 -6.93
C LEU A 145 -3.67 0.80 -7.83
N LEU A 146 -4.69 0.15 -8.37
CA LEU A 146 -5.60 0.70 -9.36
C LEU A 146 -7.02 0.72 -8.82
N SER A 147 -7.75 1.79 -9.13
CA SER A 147 -9.17 1.89 -8.83
C SER A 147 -9.87 2.70 -9.93
N GLU A 148 -11.08 2.31 -10.30
CA GLU A 148 -11.89 3.00 -11.33
C GLU A 148 -12.19 4.47 -10.93
N HIS A 149 -12.28 4.73 -9.63
CA HIS A 149 -12.62 6.03 -9.07
C HIS A 149 -11.44 6.95 -8.79
N VAL A 150 -10.23 6.52 -9.13
CA VAL A 150 -8.99 7.26 -8.90
C VAL A 150 -8.28 7.50 -10.21
N ASN A 151 -7.62 8.64 -10.32
CA ASN A 151 -6.77 8.92 -11.47
C ASN A 151 -5.51 8.04 -11.38
N ASN A 152 -5.53 6.94 -12.10
CA ASN A 152 -4.42 6.00 -12.18
C ASN A 152 -3.43 6.50 -13.23
N ASN A 153 -2.17 6.62 -12.85
CA ASN A 153 -1.11 6.97 -13.79
C ASN A 153 0.14 6.15 -13.47
N PHE A 154 0.58 5.35 -14.42
CA PHE A 154 1.88 4.72 -14.33
C PHE A 154 2.53 4.64 -15.72
N THR A 155 3.84 4.69 -15.73
CA THR A 155 4.66 4.43 -16.92
C THR A 155 5.85 3.60 -16.50
N ILE A 156 6.02 2.44 -17.12
CA ILE A 156 7.15 1.55 -16.92
C ILE A 156 8.05 1.71 -18.15
N ASN A 157 9.24 2.26 -17.93
CA ASN A 157 10.25 2.40 -18.97
C ASN A 157 11.36 1.39 -18.70
N GLU A 158 11.67 0.57 -19.69
CA GLU A 158 12.70 -0.46 -19.58
C GLU A 158 13.53 -0.58 -20.86
N ASN A 159 14.74 -1.10 -20.69
CA ASN A 159 15.64 -1.40 -21.80
C ASN A 159 15.90 -2.92 -21.85
N PHE A 160 15.79 -3.48 -23.05
CA PHE A 160 16.08 -4.88 -23.29
C PHE A 160 16.72 -5.00 -24.69
N TYR A 161 17.96 -5.52 -24.75
CA TYR A 161 18.79 -5.58 -25.97
C TYR A 161 18.86 -4.25 -26.73
N ASP A 162 19.30 -3.19 -26.06
CA ASP A 162 19.44 -1.83 -26.61
C ASP A 162 18.16 -1.22 -27.22
N LYS A 163 17.01 -1.87 -27.01
CA LYS A 163 15.70 -1.34 -27.36
C LYS A 163 15.00 -0.84 -26.12
N ASN A 164 14.62 0.43 -26.15
CA ASN A 164 13.80 1.04 -25.12
C ASN A 164 12.33 0.76 -25.42
N PHE A 165 11.59 0.34 -24.44
CA PHE A 165 10.14 0.23 -24.52
C PHE A 165 9.51 0.90 -23.31
N SER A 166 8.28 1.41 -23.50
CA SER A 166 7.50 2.02 -22.45
C SER A 166 6.10 1.41 -22.42
N ILE A 167 5.62 1.13 -21.23
CA ILE A 167 4.24 0.68 -20.99
C ILE A 167 3.59 1.78 -20.19
N SER A 168 2.60 2.45 -20.79
CA SER A 168 1.81 3.50 -20.13
C SER A 168 0.41 3.02 -19.83
N PHE A 169 -0.16 3.56 -18.76
CA PHE A 169 -1.55 3.34 -18.41
C PHE A 169 -2.46 4.07 -19.42
N ASP A 170 -3.49 3.38 -19.89
CA ASP A 170 -4.55 3.97 -20.71
C ASP A 170 -5.87 4.03 -19.94
N ASN A 171 -6.40 2.89 -19.51
CA ASN A 171 -7.68 2.82 -18.82
C ASN A 171 -7.76 1.62 -17.89
N PHE A 172 -8.53 1.75 -16.80
CA PHE A 172 -8.84 0.68 -15.88
C PHE A 172 -10.36 0.57 -15.74
N ARG A 173 -10.87 -0.65 -15.86
CA ARG A 173 -12.28 -0.97 -15.67
C ARG A 173 -12.42 -2.10 -14.69
N GLU A 174 -13.19 -1.89 -13.64
CA GLU A 174 -13.59 -2.95 -12.71
C GLU A 174 -14.75 -3.77 -13.33
N ASN A 175 -14.86 -5.02 -12.94
CA ASN A 175 -15.99 -5.90 -13.29
C ASN A 175 -16.27 -6.03 -14.80
N VAL A 176 -15.23 -6.21 -15.58
CA VAL A 176 -15.35 -6.47 -17.01
C VAL A 176 -15.78 -7.93 -17.18
N THR A 177 -16.95 -8.18 -17.78
CA THR A 177 -17.32 -9.50 -18.30
C THR A 177 -16.63 -9.71 -19.65
N GLU A 178 -15.89 -10.81 -19.80
CA GLU A 178 -15.40 -11.23 -21.10
C GLU A 178 -16.60 -11.48 -22.02
N GLY A 179 -16.87 -10.53 -22.90
CA GLY A 179 -17.73 -10.78 -24.02
C GLY A 179 -16.98 -11.71 -24.98
N LEU A 180 -17.48 -12.90 -25.20
CA LEU A 180 -17.04 -13.73 -26.33
C LEU A 180 -17.30 -12.96 -27.61
N SER A 181 -16.34 -12.13 -28.03
CA SER A 181 -16.30 -11.71 -29.42
C SER A 181 -15.95 -12.94 -30.22
N LEU A 182 -16.90 -13.43 -31.00
CA LEU A 182 -16.65 -14.41 -32.05
C LEU A 182 -15.75 -13.77 -33.13
N ILE A 183 -14.51 -13.50 -32.78
CA ILE A 183 -13.48 -13.35 -33.79
C ILE A 183 -13.23 -14.78 -34.29
N HIS A 184 -13.73 -15.11 -35.45
CA HIS A 184 -13.28 -16.25 -36.21
C HIS A 184 -11.79 -16.06 -36.45
N ILE A 185 -10.96 -16.59 -35.56
CA ILE A 185 -9.56 -16.88 -35.87
C ILE A 185 -9.66 -18.09 -36.82
N SER A 186 -9.62 -17.83 -38.12
CA SER A 186 -9.41 -18.87 -39.10
C SER A 186 -8.08 -19.54 -38.76
N GLU A 187 -8.17 -20.76 -38.28
CA GLU A 187 -7.01 -21.61 -38.05
C GLU A 187 -6.19 -21.66 -39.35
N PRO A 188 -4.88 -21.38 -39.33
CA PRO A 188 -4.07 -21.48 -40.53
C PRO A 188 -4.14 -22.92 -41.01
N THR A 189 -4.79 -23.13 -42.16
CA THR A 189 -4.81 -24.42 -42.88
C THR A 189 -3.36 -24.86 -43.07
N ARG A 190 -2.96 -25.93 -42.37
CA ARG A 190 -1.69 -26.58 -42.64
C ARG A 190 -1.75 -27.10 -44.08
N PRO A 191 -0.80 -26.77 -44.96
CA PRO A 191 -0.66 -27.45 -46.25
C PRO A 191 -0.27 -28.91 -45.99
N TYR A 192 -0.98 -29.82 -46.63
CA TYR A 192 -0.67 -31.24 -46.64
C TYR A 192 0.70 -31.50 -47.33
#